data_b6733715670bf24a5b995fb9ecc5bc4c
#
_entry.id   b6733715670bf24a5b995fb9ecc5bc4c
#
_cell.length_a   1.000
_cell.length_b   1.000
_cell.length_c   1.000
_cell.angle_alpha   90.00
_cell.angle_beta   90.00
_cell.angle_gamma   90.00
#
_symmetry.space_group_name_H-M   'P 1'
#
loop_
_entity.id
_entity.type
_entity.pdbx_description
1 polymer ?
#
loop_
_entity_poly.entity_id
_entity_poly.type
_entity_poly.pdbx_seq_one_letter_code
_entity_poly.pdbx_strand_id
1 'polypeptide(L)'
;NLAKRILNTEPDTKVIGLDNMNDYYDVRIKEARLAELQKFANYTFIQGNLADKELINSIFEQYHPDIVVNLGAQAGVRYSITNPDAYIESNLIGFYNILEACRHYPVEHLVYASSSSVYGSNKKVPYSTDDKVDNPVSLYAATKESNELMAHAYSKLYNIPSTGLRFFTVYG
;
A
#
# COMPACT_ATOMS: atom_id res chain seq x y z
N ASN A 1 -2.58 -5.75 -12.34
CA ASN A 1 -2.38 -4.94 -13.57
C ASN A 1 -1.06 -4.19 -13.56
N LEU A 2 -0.72 -3.40 -12.49
CA LEU A 2 0.52 -2.61 -12.45
C LEU A 2 1.78 -3.47 -12.65
N ALA A 3 1.98 -4.48 -11.80
CA ALA A 3 3.13 -5.39 -11.90
C ALA A 3 3.24 -6.04 -13.30
N LYS A 4 2.11 -6.53 -13.85
CA LYS A 4 2.08 -7.10 -15.20
C LYS A 4 2.48 -6.09 -16.27
N ARG A 5 2.07 -4.83 -16.13
CA ARG A 5 2.47 -3.77 -17.06
C ARG A 5 3.97 -3.51 -16.98
N ILE A 6 4.52 -3.31 -15.79
CA ILE A 6 5.95 -3.08 -15.58
C ILE A 6 6.76 -4.23 -16.18
N LEU A 7 6.42 -5.48 -15.85
CA LEU A 7 7.11 -6.67 -16.36
C LEU A 7 7.08 -6.80 -17.90
N ASN A 8 6.06 -6.24 -18.57
CA ASN A 8 5.98 -6.24 -20.03
C ASN A 8 6.71 -5.06 -20.68
N THR A 9 6.79 -3.91 -20.02
CA THR A 9 7.35 -2.67 -20.61
C THR A 9 8.79 -2.41 -20.21
N GLU A 10 9.22 -2.94 -19.05
CA GLU A 10 10.53 -2.70 -18.45
C GLU A 10 11.24 -4.04 -18.17
N PRO A 11 11.78 -4.71 -19.20
CA PRO A 11 12.30 -6.08 -19.07
C PRO A 11 13.50 -6.21 -18.11
N ASP A 12 14.25 -5.15 -17.88
CA ASP A 12 15.40 -5.13 -16.97
C ASP A 12 14.99 -4.88 -15.51
N THR A 13 13.74 -4.50 -15.26
CA THR A 13 13.23 -4.24 -13.91
C THR A 13 12.90 -5.55 -13.20
N LYS A 14 13.44 -5.76 -12.01
CA LYS A 14 13.02 -6.85 -11.11
C LYS A 14 11.83 -6.40 -10.29
N VAL A 15 10.78 -7.22 -10.24
CA VAL A 15 9.56 -6.94 -9.46
C VAL A 15 9.44 -7.95 -8.33
N ILE A 16 9.41 -7.45 -7.10
CA ILE A 16 9.16 -8.25 -5.90
C ILE A 16 7.73 -7.98 -5.44
N GLY A 17 6.88 -8.99 -5.48
CA GLY A 17 5.49 -8.89 -5.02
C GLY A 17 5.31 -9.50 -3.63
N LEU A 18 4.63 -8.80 -2.74
CA LEU A 18 4.24 -9.28 -1.41
C LEU A 18 2.73 -9.26 -1.28
N ASP A 19 2.13 -10.35 -0.83
CA ASP A 19 0.70 -10.46 -0.48
C ASP A 19 0.53 -11.54 0.59
N ASN A 20 -0.36 -11.35 1.54
CA ASN A 20 -0.63 -12.35 2.58
C ASN A 20 -1.57 -13.46 2.13
N MET A 21 -2.14 -13.34 0.93
CA MET A 21 -3.06 -14.31 0.33
C MET A 21 -4.27 -14.63 1.21
N ASN A 22 -4.73 -13.64 2.01
CA ASN A 22 -5.89 -13.81 2.88
C ASN A 22 -7.18 -14.07 2.07
N ASP A 23 -8.18 -14.57 2.75
CA ASP A 23 -9.48 -15.01 2.20
C ASP A 23 -10.57 -13.91 2.26
N TYR A 24 -10.19 -12.63 2.41
CA TYR A 24 -11.15 -11.52 2.40
C TYR A 24 -12.04 -11.52 1.15
N TYR A 25 -11.50 -11.98 0.03
CA TYR A 25 -12.25 -12.38 -1.15
C TYR A 25 -11.67 -13.69 -1.71
N ASP A 26 -12.35 -14.30 -2.69
CA ASP A 26 -11.98 -15.62 -3.22
C ASP A 26 -10.48 -15.72 -3.59
N VAL A 27 -9.75 -16.54 -2.83
CA VAL A 27 -8.30 -16.73 -2.98
C VAL A 27 -7.93 -17.22 -4.37
N ARG A 28 -8.80 -17.99 -5.05
CA ARG A 28 -8.56 -18.46 -6.42
C ARG A 28 -8.33 -17.32 -7.41
N ILE A 29 -8.92 -16.14 -7.16
CA ILE A 29 -8.68 -14.94 -7.98
C ILE A 29 -7.25 -14.42 -7.76
N LYS A 30 -6.74 -14.45 -6.52
CA LYS A 30 -5.36 -14.07 -6.21
C LYS A 30 -4.38 -15.06 -6.85
N GLU A 31 -4.64 -16.37 -6.71
CA GLU A 31 -3.82 -17.43 -7.28
C GLU A 31 -3.74 -17.33 -8.82
N ALA A 32 -4.88 -17.13 -9.49
CA ALA A 32 -4.91 -16.97 -10.94
C ALA A 32 -4.09 -15.74 -11.41
N ARG A 33 -4.18 -14.62 -10.67
CA ARG A 33 -3.39 -13.42 -10.97
C ARG A 33 -1.91 -13.62 -10.70
N LEU A 34 -1.57 -14.34 -9.63
CA LEU A 34 -0.19 -14.68 -9.28
C LEU A 34 0.44 -15.59 -10.34
N ALA A 35 -0.29 -16.62 -10.80
CA ALA A 35 0.17 -17.52 -11.86
C ALA A 35 0.53 -16.79 -13.16
N GLU A 36 -0.19 -15.70 -13.49
CA GLU A 36 0.18 -14.87 -14.65
C GLU A 36 1.49 -14.09 -14.43
N LEU A 37 1.75 -13.60 -13.22
CA LEU A 37 2.97 -12.87 -12.90
C LEU A 37 4.19 -13.81 -12.81
N GLN A 38 4.00 -15.01 -12.29
CA GLN A 38 5.07 -16.03 -12.17
C GLN A 38 5.60 -16.56 -13.51
N LYS A 39 4.96 -16.22 -14.63
CA LYS A 39 5.48 -16.51 -15.98
C LYS A 39 6.69 -15.64 -16.35
N PHE A 40 6.90 -14.53 -15.64
CA PHE A 40 8.01 -13.62 -15.89
C PHE A 40 9.24 -14.01 -15.04
N ALA A 41 10.38 -14.20 -15.67
CA ALA A 41 11.61 -14.60 -14.99
C ALA A 41 12.16 -13.55 -13.99
N ASN A 42 11.80 -12.28 -14.20
CA ASN A 42 12.16 -11.13 -13.36
C ASN A 42 11.11 -10.79 -12.30
N TYR A 43 10.17 -11.70 -12.01
CA TYR A 43 9.18 -11.58 -10.94
C TYR A 43 9.48 -12.55 -9.80
N THR A 44 9.48 -12.05 -8.58
CA THR A 44 9.58 -12.87 -7.36
C THR A 44 8.35 -12.60 -6.49
N PHE A 45 7.70 -13.67 -6.01
CA PHE A 45 6.59 -13.57 -5.08
C PHE A 45 7.02 -14.01 -3.69
N ILE A 46 6.62 -13.22 -2.69
CA ILE A 46 6.81 -13.53 -1.28
C ILE A 46 5.42 -13.52 -0.65
N GLN A 47 5.03 -14.63 -0.04
CA GLN A 47 3.79 -14.68 0.75
C GLN A 47 4.09 -14.24 2.17
N GLY A 48 3.42 -13.17 2.63
CA GLY A 48 3.62 -12.67 3.98
C GLY A 48 2.78 -11.46 4.31
N ASN A 49 2.79 -11.07 5.58
CA ASN A 49 2.01 -9.98 6.13
C ASN A 49 2.86 -8.70 6.25
N LEU A 50 2.32 -7.56 5.84
CA LEU A 50 2.95 -6.24 6.03
C LEU A 50 3.22 -5.92 7.51
N ALA A 51 2.41 -6.46 8.43
CA ALA A 51 2.60 -6.29 9.86
C ALA A 51 3.79 -7.08 10.43
N ASP A 52 4.35 -8.03 9.68
CA ASP A 52 5.56 -8.74 10.04
C ASP A 52 6.79 -7.88 9.73
N LYS A 53 7.29 -7.20 10.77
CA LYS A 53 8.42 -6.27 10.68
C LYS A 53 9.71 -6.97 10.24
N GLU A 54 9.94 -8.18 10.73
CA GLU A 54 11.17 -8.92 10.43
C GLU A 54 11.18 -9.35 8.96
N LEU A 55 10.04 -9.83 8.46
CA LEU A 55 9.88 -10.15 7.05
C LEU A 55 10.10 -8.92 6.16
N ILE A 56 9.48 -7.78 6.48
CA ILE A 56 9.65 -6.54 5.69
C ILE A 56 11.12 -6.13 5.67
N ASN A 57 11.80 -6.12 6.83
CA ASN A 57 13.21 -5.77 6.89
C ASN A 57 14.07 -6.74 6.05
N SER A 58 13.81 -8.04 6.11
CA SER A 58 14.55 -9.04 5.34
C SER A 58 14.39 -8.86 3.82
N ILE A 59 13.19 -8.47 3.38
CA ILE A 59 12.93 -8.16 1.96
C ILE A 59 13.75 -6.94 1.52
N PHE A 60 13.74 -5.87 2.29
CA PHE A 60 14.51 -4.67 1.94
C PHE A 60 16.02 -4.91 1.98
N GLU A 61 16.49 -5.66 2.98
CA GLU A 61 17.91 -6.05 3.09
C GLU A 61 18.36 -6.92 1.91
N GLN A 62 17.52 -7.86 1.47
CA GLN A 62 17.86 -8.79 0.40
C GLN A 62 17.79 -8.15 -0.99
N TYR A 63 16.78 -7.32 -1.23
CA TYR A 63 16.45 -6.87 -2.58
C TYR A 63 16.80 -5.40 -2.86
N HIS A 64 17.02 -4.59 -1.82
CA HIS A 64 17.35 -3.15 -1.93
C HIS A 64 16.46 -2.43 -2.98
N PRO A 65 15.14 -2.38 -2.80
CA PRO A 65 14.26 -1.83 -3.81
C PRO A 65 14.52 -0.34 -4.04
N ASP A 66 14.64 0.09 -5.30
CA ASP A 66 14.75 1.50 -5.67
C ASP A 66 13.38 2.20 -5.51
N ILE A 67 12.31 1.51 -5.90
CA ILE A 67 10.94 2.04 -5.84
C ILE A 67 10.05 1.08 -5.05
N VAL A 68 9.28 1.64 -4.12
CA VAL A 68 8.28 0.90 -3.35
C VAL A 68 6.88 1.37 -3.71
N VAL A 69 6.00 0.43 -4.07
CA VAL A 69 4.58 0.70 -4.33
C VAL A 69 3.73 -0.05 -3.33
N ASN A 70 3.31 0.63 -2.26
CA ASN A 70 2.47 0.04 -1.24
C ASN A 70 0.97 0.21 -1.56
N LEU A 71 0.38 -0.81 -2.16
CA LEU A 71 -1.07 -0.94 -2.37
C LEU A 71 -1.70 -1.89 -1.34
N GLY A 72 -0.88 -2.55 -0.52
CA GLY A 72 -1.32 -3.49 0.50
C GLY A 72 -2.05 -2.77 1.63
N ALA A 73 -3.29 -3.19 1.89
CA ALA A 73 -4.12 -2.69 2.97
C ALA A 73 -5.36 -3.56 3.16
N GLN A 74 -5.97 -3.50 4.33
CA GLN A 74 -7.36 -3.91 4.47
C GLN A 74 -8.26 -2.79 3.95
N ALA A 75 -9.01 -3.07 2.88
CA ALA A 75 -9.93 -2.13 2.25
C ALA A 75 -11.38 -2.35 2.71
N GLY A 76 -12.25 -1.36 2.42
CA GLY A 76 -13.69 -1.46 2.64
C GLY A 76 -14.16 -0.78 3.94
N VAL A 77 -15.00 0.26 3.81
CA VAL A 77 -15.53 1.03 4.94
C VAL A 77 -16.38 0.16 5.88
N ARG A 78 -17.27 -0.67 5.31
CA ARG A 78 -18.21 -1.47 6.12
C ARG A 78 -17.53 -2.55 6.96
N TYR A 79 -16.53 -3.21 6.40
CA TYR A 79 -15.81 -4.27 7.09
C TYR A 79 -15.00 -3.73 8.28
N SER A 80 -14.61 -2.46 8.26
CA SER A 80 -13.93 -1.82 9.40
C SER A 80 -14.80 -1.70 10.66
N ILE A 81 -16.12 -1.84 10.53
CA ILE A 81 -17.05 -1.85 11.67
C ILE A 81 -17.05 -3.22 12.37
N THR A 82 -16.96 -4.29 11.59
CA THR A 82 -17.06 -5.68 12.11
C THR A 82 -15.72 -6.30 12.43
N ASN A 83 -14.65 -5.87 11.78
CA ASN A 83 -13.28 -6.37 12.01
C ASN A 83 -12.27 -5.20 12.01
N PRO A 84 -12.27 -4.35 13.06
CA PRO A 84 -11.38 -3.19 13.15
C PRO A 84 -9.91 -3.58 13.26
N ASP A 85 -9.57 -4.70 13.91
CA ASP A 85 -8.19 -5.12 14.15
C ASP A 85 -7.42 -5.35 12.86
N ALA A 86 -8.08 -5.88 11.81
CA ALA A 86 -7.47 -6.07 10.50
C ALA A 86 -7.00 -4.75 9.86
N TYR A 87 -7.69 -3.63 10.20
CA TYR A 87 -7.31 -2.30 9.70
C TYR A 87 -6.14 -1.70 10.48
N ILE A 88 -6.11 -1.90 11.79
CA ILE A 88 -4.97 -1.50 12.61
C ILE A 88 -3.72 -2.26 12.19
N GLU A 89 -3.82 -3.57 12.08
CA GLU A 89 -2.71 -4.43 11.69
C GLU A 89 -2.18 -4.09 10.30
N SER A 90 -3.03 -4.15 9.28
CA SER A 90 -2.58 -3.97 7.89
C SER A 90 -2.27 -2.52 7.54
N ASN A 91 -3.15 -1.57 7.95
CA ASN A 91 -3.08 -0.19 7.47
C ASN A 91 -2.18 0.69 8.32
N LEU A 92 -2.07 0.43 9.63
CA LEU A 92 -1.20 1.23 10.50
C LEU A 92 0.13 0.52 10.74
N ILE A 93 0.13 -0.68 11.32
CA ILE A 93 1.37 -1.41 11.63
C ILE A 93 2.10 -1.76 10.34
N GLY A 94 1.38 -2.32 9.36
CA GLY A 94 1.98 -2.69 8.07
C GLY A 94 2.57 -1.48 7.33
N PHE A 95 1.86 -0.36 7.29
CA PHE A 95 2.38 0.85 6.64
C PHE A 95 3.57 1.46 7.40
N TYR A 96 3.52 1.45 8.73
CA TYR A 96 4.65 1.86 9.56
C TYR A 96 5.90 1.03 9.27
N ASN A 97 5.76 -0.30 9.14
CA ASN A 97 6.90 -1.16 8.79
C ASN A 97 7.50 -0.81 7.44
N ILE A 98 6.68 -0.47 6.43
CA ILE A 98 7.17 0.00 5.13
C ILE A 98 7.93 1.32 5.27
N LEU A 99 7.43 2.27 6.05
CA LEU A 99 8.11 3.55 6.28
C LEU A 99 9.47 3.38 6.99
N GLU A 100 9.51 2.52 8.03
CA GLU A 100 10.77 2.20 8.72
C GLU A 100 11.76 1.48 7.79
N ALA A 101 11.29 0.55 6.97
CA ALA A 101 12.14 -0.10 5.99
C ALA A 101 12.72 0.90 4.97
N CYS A 102 11.89 1.81 4.43
CA CYS A 102 12.36 2.88 3.54
C CYS A 102 13.34 3.85 4.22
N ARG A 103 13.24 4.03 5.55
CA ARG A 103 14.17 4.83 6.33
C ARG A 103 15.53 4.16 6.47
N HIS A 104 15.56 2.85 6.74
CA HIS A 104 16.79 2.09 6.95
C HIS A 104 17.46 1.67 5.64
N TYR A 105 16.67 1.47 4.59
CA TYR A 105 17.09 1.12 3.24
C TYR A 105 16.55 2.18 2.29
N PRO A 106 17.29 3.30 2.07
CA PRO A 106 16.80 4.44 1.31
C PRO A 106 16.31 4.05 -0.08
N VAL A 107 15.12 4.52 -0.44
CA VAL A 107 14.48 4.31 -1.73
C VAL A 107 14.43 5.60 -2.54
N GLU A 108 14.40 5.50 -3.86
CA GLU A 108 14.22 6.67 -4.73
C GLU A 108 12.81 7.24 -4.61
N HIS A 109 11.81 6.37 -4.43
CA HIS A 109 10.43 6.82 -4.26
C HIS A 109 9.53 5.78 -3.58
N LEU A 110 8.67 6.26 -2.66
CA LEU A 110 7.56 5.51 -2.09
C LEU A 110 6.23 6.01 -2.67
N VAL A 111 5.51 5.16 -3.40
CA VAL A 111 4.13 5.40 -3.81
C VAL A 111 3.21 4.60 -2.91
N TYR A 112 2.18 5.21 -2.35
CA TYR A 112 1.24 4.49 -1.49
C TYR A 112 -0.22 4.83 -1.77
N ALA A 113 -1.08 3.84 -1.54
CA ALA A 113 -2.52 4.01 -1.68
C ALA A 113 -3.10 4.70 -0.45
N SER A 114 -3.59 5.93 -0.64
CA SER A 114 -4.60 6.54 0.20
C SER A 114 -6.00 6.22 -0.36
N SER A 115 -7.02 6.98 0.00
CA SER A 115 -8.39 6.74 -0.42
C SER A 115 -9.18 8.03 -0.48
N SER A 116 -10.14 8.12 -1.37
CA SER A 116 -11.14 9.21 -1.37
C SER A 116 -11.95 9.27 -0.07
N SER A 117 -11.98 8.18 0.72
CA SER A 117 -12.63 8.16 2.05
C SER A 117 -12.07 9.20 3.01
N VAL A 118 -10.82 9.67 2.82
CA VAL A 118 -10.20 10.71 3.67
C VAL A 118 -10.92 12.06 3.57
N TYR A 119 -11.65 12.31 2.47
CA TYR A 119 -12.48 13.52 2.34
C TYR A 119 -13.66 13.52 3.31
N GLY A 120 -14.03 12.37 3.90
CA GLY A 120 -15.01 12.27 4.97
C GLY A 120 -16.34 12.93 4.63
N SER A 121 -16.75 13.89 5.45
CA SER A 121 -18.01 14.64 5.29
C SER A 121 -17.92 15.89 4.40
N ASN A 122 -16.82 16.07 3.65
CA ASN A 122 -16.66 17.19 2.72
C ASN A 122 -17.77 17.18 1.66
N LYS A 123 -18.46 18.32 1.49
CA LYS A 123 -19.55 18.49 0.51
C LYS A 123 -19.13 19.21 -0.77
N LYS A 124 -17.88 19.66 -0.85
CA LYS A 124 -17.36 20.34 -2.03
C LYS A 124 -17.25 19.36 -3.19
N VAL A 125 -17.66 19.80 -4.37
CA VAL A 125 -17.56 19.05 -5.63
C VAL A 125 -17.02 19.98 -6.72
N PRO A 126 -15.96 19.59 -7.43
CA PRO A 126 -15.10 18.42 -7.25
C PRO A 126 -14.23 18.52 -5.98
N TYR A 127 -13.80 17.39 -5.45
CA TYR A 127 -12.78 17.35 -4.41
C TYR A 127 -11.43 17.86 -4.96
N SER A 128 -10.65 18.50 -4.08
CA SER A 128 -9.28 18.95 -4.38
C SER A 128 -8.28 18.28 -3.42
N THR A 129 -7.06 18.10 -3.88
CA THR A 129 -5.96 17.67 -3.00
C THR A 129 -5.62 18.69 -1.92
N ASP A 130 -6.00 19.96 -2.13
CA ASP A 130 -5.81 21.05 -1.15
C ASP A 130 -6.92 21.08 -0.09
N ASP A 131 -7.99 20.32 -0.28
CA ASP A 131 -9.08 20.26 0.71
C ASP A 131 -8.55 19.64 2.01
N LYS A 132 -8.93 20.25 3.13
CA LYS A 132 -8.60 19.74 4.45
C LYS A 132 -9.30 18.39 4.69
N VAL A 133 -8.55 17.40 5.14
CA VAL A 133 -9.02 16.04 5.39
C VAL A 133 -8.78 15.67 6.86
N ASP A 134 -9.62 16.18 7.74
CA ASP A 134 -9.52 16.00 9.20
C ASP A 134 -10.82 15.53 9.85
N ASN A 135 -11.78 15.06 9.05
CA ASN A 135 -13.09 14.62 9.52
C ASN A 135 -13.45 13.24 8.93
N PRO A 136 -12.66 12.18 9.19
CA PRO A 136 -12.96 10.85 8.71
C PRO A 136 -14.28 10.33 9.33
N VAL A 137 -15.08 9.64 8.52
CA VAL A 137 -16.37 9.09 8.96
C VAL A 137 -16.36 7.56 9.12
N SER A 138 -15.18 6.96 9.07
CA SER A 138 -14.99 5.52 9.31
C SER A 138 -13.58 5.25 9.82
N LEU A 139 -13.39 4.10 10.50
CA LEU A 139 -12.06 3.66 10.91
C LEU A 139 -11.14 3.48 9.69
N TYR A 140 -11.65 2.91 8.60
CA TYR A 140 -10.89 2.81 7.35
C TYR A 140 -10.36 4.16 6.88
N ALA A 141 -11.23 5.19 6.83
CA ALA A 141 -10.81 6.54 6.45
C ALA A 141 -9.74 7.09 7.40
N ALA A 142 -9.95 6.91 8.71
CA ALA A 142 -8.98 7.34 9.73
C ALA A 142 -7.61 6.66 9.55
N THR A 143 -7.57 5.36 9.25
CA THR A 143 -6.30 4.67 8.98
C THR A 143 -5.61 5.20 7.71
N LYS A 144 -6.36 5.51 6.66
CA LYS A 144 -5.79 6.08 5.42
C LYS A 144 -5.30 7.51 5.60
N GLU A 145 -6.03 8.33 6.34
CA GLU A 145 -5.56 9.67 6.73
C GLU A 145 -4.29 9.59 7.59
N SER A 146 -4.24 8.66 8.55
CA SER A 146 -3.04 8.40 9.34
C SER A 146 -1.84 8.01 8.46
N ASN A 147 -2.05 7.26 7.38
CA ASN A 147 -0.98 6.93 6.43
C ASN A 147 -0.44 8.22 5.77
N GLU A 148 -1.29 9.15 5.36
CA GLU A 148 -0.85 10.43 4.77
C GLU A 148 -0.03 11.24 5.78
N LEU A 149 -0.49 11.33 7.04
CA LEU A 149 0.21 12.05 8.10
C LEU A 149 1.56 11.39 8.44
N MET A 150 1.62 10.07 8.58
CA MET A 150 2.87 9.35 8.82
C MET A 150 3.85 9.52 7.67
N ALA A 151 3.41 9.35 6.41
CA ALA A 151 4.26 9.53 5.24
C ALA A 151 4.83 10.96 5.16
N HIS A 152 3.99 11.98 5.46
CA HIS A 152 4.44 13.37 5.52
C HIS A 152 5.52 13.57 6.60
N ALA A 153 5.30 13.05 7.81
CA ALA A 153 6.28 13.15 8.89
C ALA A 153 7.61 12.47 8.52
N TYR A 154 7.57 11.27 7.96
CA TYR A 154 8.76 10.54 7.52
C TYR A 154 9.50 11.23 6.37
N SER A 155 8.75 11.79 5.42
CA SER A 155 9.33 12.61 4.36
C SER A 155 10.10 13.82 4.91
N LYS A 156 9.55 14.49 5.92
CA LYS A 156 10.20 15.66 6.54
C LYS A 156 11.38 15.29 7.44
N LEU A 157 11.27 14.21 8.21
CA LEU A 157 12.30 13.82 9.18
C LEU A 157 13.46 13.08 8.51
N TYR A 158 13.17 12.26 7.50
CA TYR A 158 14.13 11.31 6.92
C TYR A 158 14.35 11.49 5.41
N ASN A 159 13.75 12.54 4.82
CA ASN A 159 13.85 12.84 3.38
C ASN A 159 13.40 11.70 2.47
N ILE A 160 12.40 10.92 2.88
CA ILE A 160 11.84 9.85 2.07
C ILE A 160 10.93 10.47 0.99
N PRO A 161 11.29 10.41 -0.31
CA PRO A 161 10.41 10.89 -1.37
C PRO A 161 9.15 10.03 -1.43
N SER A 162 7.97 10.63 -1.27
CA SER A 162 6.74 9.86 -1.23
C SER A 162 5.58 10.55 -1.94
N THR A 163 4.68 9.73 -2.53
CA THR A 163 3.44 10.18 -3.17
C THR A 163 2.27 9.33 -2.71
N GLY A 164 1.30 9.95 -2.03
CA GLY A 164 0.03 9.33 -1.66
C GLY A 164 -1.01 9.52 -2.76
N LEU A 165 -1.71 8.46 -3.13
CA LEU A 165 -2.75 8.46 -4.15
C LEU A 165 -4.13 8.24 -3.51
N ARG A 166 -4.99 9.25 -3.56
CA ARG A 166 -6.37 9.17 -3.06
C ARG A 166 -7.26 8.51 -4.09
N PHE A 167 -7.24 7.19 -4.13
CA PHE A 167 -8.08 6.43 -5.05
C PHE A 167 -9.56 6.60 -4.77
N PHE A 168 -10.32 6.84 -5.83
CA PHE A 168 -11.77 6.67 -5.87
C PHE A 168 -12.10 5.22 -6.24
N THR A 169 -13.34 4.93 -6.67
CA THR A 169 -13.69 3.60 -7.14
C THR A 169 -12.91 3.28 -8.41
N VAL A 170 -12.03 2.29 -8.32
CA VAL A 170 -11.25 1.77 -9.45
C VAL A 170 -11.95 0.54 -10.00
N TYR A 171 -12.17 0.51 -11.29
CA TYR A 171 -12.80 -0.59 -12.02
C TYR A 171 -12.05 -0.86 -13.34
N GLY A 172 -12.23 -2.08 -13.91
CA GLY A 172 -11.60 -2.52 -15.16
C GLY A 172 -11.42 -4.02 -15.22
#